data_33f78c3a1f0706f87af595070a0a609d
#
_entry.id   33f78c3a1f0706f87af595070a0a609d
#
_cell.length_a   1.000
_cell.length_b   1.000
_cell.length_c   1.000
_cell.angle_alpha   90.00
_cell.angle_beta   90.00
_cell.angle_gamma   90.00
#
_symmetry.space_group_name_H-M   'P 1'
#
loop_
_entity.id
_entity.type
_entity.pdbx_description
1 polymer ?
#
loop_
_entity_poly.entity_id
_entity_poly.type
_entity_poly.pdbx_seq_one_letter_code
_entity_poly.pdbx_strand_id
1 'polypeptide(L)'
;MKTIITMLVLTFMGSTMNAQNIKLPAPQKTEGKSLAECLNERQTSRDFDTKKLPLQDLSDLVWAANGLNRPEIGKRTVPTATNWQEMVLYVATADGIYRYNAEKHELKLVKKGDYRKECGPQPFMTVAPVCFIYVANHDKEGRISDPEQKLLYSNHHAGYMAQNVYLVCAAKDMATVTIGSVNREALAKVIGLPKNNFVIYTQPIGYKK
;
A
#
# COMPACT_ATOMS: atom_id res chain seq x y z
N MET A 1 65.24 -14.10 -2.78
CA MET A 1 64.07 -13.26 -3.07
C MET A 1 62.81 -14.00 -2.66
N LYS A 2 62.18 -13.63 -1.56
CA LYS A 2 60.92 -14.25 -1.09
C LYS A 2 59.77 -13.32 -1.48
N THR A 3 58.94 -13.74 -2.40
CA THR A 3 57.75 -12.97 -2.86
C THR A 3 56.64 -13.19 -1.86
N ILE A 4 56.24 -12.14 -1.15
CA ILE A 4 55.05 -12.15 -0.24
C ILE A 4 53.85 -11.82 -1.10
N ILE A 5 52.94 -12.80 -1.24
CA ILE A 5 51.62 -12.61 -1.86
C ILE A 5 50.67 -12.15 -0.79
N THR A 6 50.31 -10.86 -0.81
CA THR A 6 49.30 -10.30 0.10
C THR A 6 47.91 -10.62 -0.48
N MET A 7 47.20 -11.52 0.18
CA MET A 7 45.82 -11.91 -0.17
C MET A 7 44.87 -10.86 0.41
N LEU A 8 44.30 -10.03 -0.48
CA LEU A 8 43.29 -9.03 -0.11
C LEU A 8 41.94 -9.75 0.09
N VAL A 9 41.55 -9.95 1.36
CA VAL A 9 40.22 -10.49 1.70
C VAL A 9 39.22 -9.34 1.59
N LEU A 10 38.42 -9.30 0.50
CA LEU A 10 37.25 -8.44 0.38
C LEU A 10 36.15 -9.01 1.28
N THR A 11 35.99 -8.44 2.46
CA THR A 11 34.81 -8.68 3.30
C THR A 11 33.59 -7.99 2.66
N PHE A 12 32.74 -8.78 2.05
CA PHE A 12 31.42 -8.33 1.59
C PHE A 12 30.55 -8.10 2.84
N MET A 13 30.51 -6.85 3.33
CA MET A 13 29.53 -6.46 4.34
C MET A 13 28.16 -6.46 3.68
N GLY A 14 27.45 -7.59 3.74
CA GLY A 14 26.04 -7.68 3.46
C GLY A 14 25.29 -6.79 4.45
N SER A 15 24.87 -5.60 4.02
CA SER A 15 23.95 -4.75 4.77
C SER A 15 22.64 -5.51 4.94
N THR A 16 22.43 -6.15 6.06
CA THR A 16 21.11 -6.61 6.49
C THR A 16 20.25 -5.37 6.65
N MET A 17 19.41 -5.07 5.65
CA MET A 17 18.42 -4.00 5.76
C MET A 17 17.49 -4.36 6.91
N ASN A 18 17.69 -3.70 8.04
CA ASN A 18 16.83 -3.85 9.21
C ASN A 18 15.51 -3.15 8.86
N ALA A 19 14.44 -3.93 8.64
CA ALA A 19 13.12 -3.36 8.39
C ALA A 19 12.74 -2.45 9.58
N GLN A 20 12.60 -1.17 9.30
CA GLN A 20 12.30 -0.10 10.27
C GLN A 20 11.10 0.70 9.79
N ASN A 21 10.58 1.59 10.63
CA ASN A 21 9.61 2.59 10.19
C ASN A 21 10.21 3.44 9.05
N ILE A 22 9.39 3.74 8.05
CA ILE A 22 9.81 4.49 6.85
C ILE A 22 9.14 5.86 6.90
N LYS A 23 9.94 6.92 7.04
CA LYS A 23 9.46 8.28 6.85
C LYS A 23 9.34 8.53 5.34
N LEU A 24 8.17 8.94 4.89
CA LEU A 24 7.90 9.21 3.48
C LEU A 24 8.27 10.66 3.14
N PRO A 25 8.77 10.93 1.92
CA PRO A 25 8.89 12.30 1.42
C PRO A 25 7.51 12.94 1.27
N ALA A 26 7.44 14.27 1.19
CA ALA A 26 6.18 14.96 0.92
C ALA A 26 5.58 14.49 -0.43
N PRO A 27 4.27 14.25 -0.53
CA PRO A 27 3.66 13.83 -1.78
C PRO A 27 3.70 14.95 -2.82
N GLN A 28 3.96 14.59 -4.08
CA GLN A 28 3.88 15.52 -5.22
C GLN A 28 2.40 15.77 -5.57
N LYS A 29 1.96 17.03 -5.53
CA LYS A 29 0.55 17.40 -5.68
C LYS A 29 0.25 18.22 -6.93
N THR A 30 1.26 18.68 -7.63
CA THR A 30 1.16 19.72 -8.67
C THR A 30 1.70 19.31 -10.03
N GLU A 31 2.26 18.12 -10.18
CA GLU A 31 2.88 17.63 -11.40
C GLU A 31 2.17 16.39 -11.94
N GLY A 32 2.20 16.20 -13.26
CA GLY A 32 1.72 15.00 -13.92
C GLY A 32 0.58 15.25 -14.92
N LYS A 33 -0.04 14.17 -15.39
CA LYS A 33 -1.17 14.19 -16.32
C LYS A 33 -2.41 14.82 -15.69
N SER A 34 -3.23 15.46 -16.50
CA SER A 34 -4.54 15.94 -16.06
C SER A 34 -5.46 14.80 -15.60
N LEU A 35 -6.47 15.11 -14.80
CA LEU A 35 -7.48 14.12 -14.39
C LEU A 35 -8.15 13.44 -15.60
N ALA A 36 -8.44 14.22 -16.66
CA ALA A 36 -9.07 13.68 -17.87
C ALA A 36 -8.18 12.65 -18.57
N GLU A 37 -6.88 12.93 -18.70
CA GLU A 37 -5.90 11.98 -19.24
C GLU A 37 -5.79 10.74 -18.37
N CYS A 38 -5.71 10.91 -17.04
CA CYS A 38 -5.66 9.76 -16.10
C CYS A 38 -6.91 8.88 -16.22
N LEU A 39 -8.10 9.46 -16.33
CA LEU A 39 -9.36 8.72 -16.52
C LEU A 39 -9.38 7.97 -17.85
N ASN A 40 -8.88 8.59 -18.93
CA ASN A 40 -8.80 7.97 -20.26
C ASN A 40 -7.81 6.80 -20.30
N GLU A 41 -6.69 6.90 -19.59
CA GLU A 41 -5.61 5.91 -19.60
C GLU A 41 -5.75 4.85 -18.49
N ARG A 42 -6.59 5.07 -17.47
CA ARG A 42 -6.80 4.14 -16.38
C ARG A 42 -7.21 2.76 -16.89
N GLN A 43 -6.42 1.78 -16.62
CA GLN A 43 -6.70 0.39 -16.96
C GLN A 43 -6.26 -0.56 -15.84
N THR A 44 -6.81 -1.77 -15.85
CA THR A 44 -6.29 -2.88 -15.05
C THR A 44 -5.12 -3.53 -15.79
N SER A 45 -3.97 -3.58 -15.13
CA SER A 45 -2.79 -4.29 -15.63
C SER A 45 -2.30 -5.32 -14.61
N ARG A 46 -1.91 -6.50 -15.08
CA ARG A 46 -1.40 -7.62 -14.28
C ARG A 46 0.02 -8.02 -14.65
N ASP A 47 0.62 -7.26 -15.53
CA ASP A 47 1.98 -7.48 -16.01
C ASP A 47 2.93 -6.50 -15.33
N PHE A 48 3.64 -7.02 -14.33
CA PHE A 48 4.48 -6.22 -13.44
C PHE A 48 5.96 -6.46 -13.72
N ASP A 49 6.73 -5.36 -13.72
CA ASP A 49 8.18 -5.40 -13.61
C ASP A 49 8.59 -5.64 -12.14
N THR A 50 9.75 -6.27 -11.94
CA THR A 50 10.35 -6.47 -10.61
C THR A 50 11.04 -5.23 -10.04
N LYS A 51 11.13 -4.15 -10.82
CA LYS A 51 11.75 -2.88 -10.40
C LYS A 51 11.09 -2.33 -9.15
N LYS A 52 11.90 -2.03 -8.15
CA LYS A 52 11.43 -1.40 -6.90
C LYS A 52 10.84 -0.01 -7.18
N LEU A 53 9.78 0.33 -6.48
CA LEU A 53 9.25 1.69 -6.52
C LEU A 53 10.18 2.63 -5.74
N PRO A 54 10.51 3.81 -6.29
CA PRO A 54 11.11 4.90 -5.54
C PRO A 54 10.23 5.30 -4.35
N LEU A 55 10.84 5.77 -3.29
CA LEU A 55 10.12 6.17 -2.09
C LEU A 55 9.13 7.33 -2.36
N GLN A 56 9.43 8.18 -3.35
CA GLN A 56 8.54 9.25 -3.79
C GLN A 56 7.25 8.69 -4.42
N ASP A 57 7.36 7.70 -5.30
CA ASP A 57 6.18 7.08 -5.92
C ASP A 57 5.31 6.38 -4.88
N LEU A 58 5.93 5.68 -3.93
CA LEU A 58 5.21 5.07 -2.81
C LEU A 58 4.50 6.12 -1.94
N SER A 59 5.16 7.26 -1.69
CA SER A 59 4.59 8.40 -0.96
C SER A 59 3.34 8.93 -1.64
N ASP A 60 3.42 9.19 -2.94
CA ASP A 60 2.31 9.71 -3.74
C ASP A 60 1.12 8.75 -3.75
N LEU A 61 1.39 7.44 -3.90
CA LEU A 61 0.38 6.39 -3.91
C LEU A 61 -0.36 6.26 -2.57
N VAL A 62 0.37 6.21 -1.43
CA VAL A 62 -0.29 6.08 -0.12
C VAL A 62 -1.04 7.35 0.27
N TRP A 63 -0.51 8.53 -0.13
CA TRP A 63 -1.22 9.80 0.07
C TRP A 63 -2.50 9.85 -0.75
N ALA A 64 -2.47 9.48 -2.02
CA ALA A 64 -3.65 9.44 -2.86
C ALA A 64 -4.71 8.47 -2.31
N ALA A 65 -4.28 7.31 -1.81
CA ALA A 65 -5.18 6.31 -1.24
C ALA A 65 -5.88 6.78 0.03
N ASN A 66 -5.16 7.38 1.00
CA ASN A 66 -5.73 7.71 2.31
C ASN A 66 -4.97 8.82 3.07
N GLY A 67 -4.31 9.72 2.35
CA GLY A 67 -3.57 10.82 2.95
C GLY A 67 -4.45 11.96 3.46
N LEU A 68 -3.85 12.89 4.19
CA LEU A 68 -4.50 14.15 4.58
C LEU A 68 -4.36 15.17 3.45
N ASN A 69 -5.48 15.65 2.91
CA ASN A 69 -5.50 16.73 1.92
C ASN A 69 -5.87 18.08 2.52
N ARG A 70 -6.47 18.07 3.71
CA ARG A 70 -6.80 19.23 4.55
C ARG A 70 -6.40 18.91 5.99
N PRO A 71 -5.08 18.92 6.28
CA PRO A 71 -4.54 18.46 7.58
C PRO A 71 -5.02 19.32 8.75
N GLU A 72 -5.28 20.62 8.54
CA GLU A 72 -5.77 21.56 9.52
C GLU A 72 -7.13 21.19 10.13
N ILE A 73 -7.94 20.42 9.40
CA ILE A 73 -9.25 19.90 9.84
C ILE A 73 -9.32 18.37 9.80
N GLY A 74 -8.20 17.69 9.64
CA GLY A 74 -8.08 16.23 9.65
C GLY A 74 -8.83 15.51 8.53
N LYS A 75 -9.03 16.15 7.35
CA LYS A 75 -9.74 15.55 6.21
C LYS A 75 -8.78 14.84 5.24
N ARG A 76 -9.32 13.80 4.60
CA ARG A 76 -8.55 12.89 3.74
C ARG A 76 -8.84 13.08 2.26
N THR A 77 -8.00 12.48 1.45
CA THR A 77 -8.15 12.40 -0.02
C THR A 77 -9.40 11.65 -0.46
N VAL A 78 -9.98 10.83 0.41
CA VAL A 78 -11.19 10.04 0.14
C VAL A 78 -12.29 10.37 1.16
N PRO A 79 -13.56 10.39 0.74
CA PRO A 79 -14.67 10.54 1.66
C PRO A 79 -14.96 9.23 2.41
N THR A 80 -15.58 9.36 3.58
CA THR A 80 -16.23 8.24 4.29
C THR A 80 -17.57 8.72 4.83
N ALA A 81 -18.52 7.80 5.02
CA ALA A 81 -19.82 8.11 5.57
C ALA A 81 -19.67 8.83 6.92
N THR A 82 -20.32 9.96 7.09
CA THR A 82 -20.24 10.83 8.28
C THR A 82 -18.82 11.08 8.82
N ASN A 83 -17.82 10.99 7.94
CA ASN A 83 -16.40 11.16 8.27
C ASN A 83 -15.86 10.14 9.29
N TRP A 84 -16.28 8.89 9.21
CA TRP A 84 -15.81 7.84 10.13
C TRP A 84 -14.31 7.61 10.05
N GLN A 85 -13.72 7.73 8.85
CA GLN A 85 -12.31 7.46 8.60
C GLN A 85 -11.88 6.09 9.15
N GLU A 86 -12.73 5.10 8.98
CA GLU A 86 -12.54 3.73 9.45
C GLU A 86 -11.49 2.97 8.63
N MET A 87 -11.23 3.42 7.39
CA MET A 87 -10.30 2.74 6.51
C MET A 87 -8.85 2.92 6.95
N VAL A 88 -8.16 1.81 7.05
CA VAL A 88 -6.73 1.70 7.38
C VAL A 88 -5.99 1.09 6.19
N LEU A 89 -4.93 1.76 5.75
CA LEU A 89 -4.08 1.27 4.67
C LEU A 89 -2.86 0.54 5.25
N TYR A 90 -2.66 -0.72 4.84
CA TYR A 90 -1.41 -1.43 5.03
C TYR A 90 -0.69 -1.58 3.70
N VAL A 91 0.63 -1.68 3.77
CA VAL A 91 1.54 -1.77 2.62
C VAL A 91 2.44 -2.98 2.82
N ALA A 92 2.30 -4.00 1.98
CA ALA A 92 3.20 -5.14 1.95
C ALA A 92 4.29 -4.91 0.89
N THR A 93 5.54 -5.13 1.27
CA THR A 93 6.74 -5.10 0.45
C THR A 93 7.56 -6.38 0.66
N ALA A 94 8.67 -6.55 -0.03
CA ALA A 94 9.60 -7.64 0.23
C ALA A 94 10.22 -7.60 1.64
N ASP A 95 10.26 -6.41 2.28
CA ASP A 95 10.91 -6.21 3.58
C ASP A 95 9.94 -6.36 4.76
N GLY A 96 8.62 -6.14 4.53
CA GLY A 96 7.64 -6.21 5.61
C GLY A 96 6.23 -5.77 5.23
N ILE A 97 5.34 -5.88 6.21
CA ILE A 97 4.02 -5.24 6.21
C ILE A 97 4.10 -4.00 7.09
N TYR A 98 3.64 -2.89 6.54
CA TYR A 98 3.63 -1.59 7.19
C TYR A 98 2.20 -1.06 7.29
N ARG A 99 1.90 -0.32 8.36
CA ARG A 99 0.68 0.46 8.48
C ARG A 99 0.96 1.91 8.13
N TYR A 100 0.20 2.48 7.21
CA TYR A 100 0.31 3.90 6.89
C TYR A 100 -0.27 4.78 8.00
N ASN A 101 0.52 5.75 8.46
CA ASN A 101 0.12 6.81 9.34
C ASN A 101 0.03 8.11 8.53
N ALA A 102 -1.18 8.59 8.27
CA ALA A 102 -1.40 9.76 7.43
C ALA A 102 -1.03 11.07 8.14
N GLU A 103 -1.12 11.14 9.48
CA GLU A 103 -0.79 12.34 10.27
C GLU A 103 0.70 12.64 10.23
N LYS A 104 1.53 11.58 10.34
CA LYS A 104 2.98 11.69 10.29
C LYS A 104 3.56 11.47 8.90
N HIS A 105 2.74 11.07 7.96
CA HIS A 105 3.11 10.64 6.61
C HIS A 105 4.27 9.64 6.65
N GLU A 106 4.07 8.54 7.37
CA GLU A 106 5.06 7.49 7.58
C GLU A 106 4.44 6.09 7.44
N LEU A 107 5.27 5.12 7.12
CA LEU A 107 4.94 3.70 7.16
C LEU A 107 5.52 3.10 8.44
N LYS A 108 4.64 2.73 9.37
CA LYS A 108 5.02 2.07 10.62
C LYS A 108 5.11 0.56 10.40
N LEU A 109 6.28 -0.01 10.68
CA LEU A 109 6.48 -1.45 10.57
C LEU A 109 5.54 -2.21 11.51
N VAL A 110 4.82 -3.20 10.96
CA VAL A 110 3.94 -4.11 11.68
C VAL A 110 4.56 -5.51 11.75
N LYS A 111 5.12 -5.99 10.64
CA LYS A 111 5.69 -7.33 10.55
C LYS A 111 6.84 -7.38 9.55
N LYS A 112 7.98 -7.95 9.94
CA LYS A 112 9.14 -8.16 9.06
C LYS A 112 8.94 -9.39 8.18
N GLY A 113 9.44 -9.33 6.95
CA GLY A 113 9.45 -10.41 5.98
C GLY A 113 8.52 -10.19 4.80
N ASP A 114 8.67 -10.99 3.77
CA ASP A 114 7.88 -10.90 2.54
C ASP A 114 6.57 -11.69 2.68
N TYR A 115 5.46 -10.96 2.74
CA TYR A 115 4.09 -11.50 2.83
C TYR A 115 3.23 -11.10 1.63
N ARG A 116 3.84 -10.67 0.52
CA ARG A 116 3.09 -10.29 -0.69
C ARG A 116 2.30 -11.47 -1.27
N LYS A 117 2.80 -12.71 -1.10
CA LYS A 117 2.11 -13.92 -1.53
C LYS A 117 0.75 -14.12 -0.84
N GLU A 118 0.63 -13.70 0.41
CA GLU A 118 -0.61 -13.80 1.20
C GLU A 118 -1.66 -12.76 0.78
N CYS A 119 -1.26 -11.74 0.02
CA CYS A 119 -2.17 -10.71 -0.47
C CYS A 119 -3.05 -11.16 -1.65
N GLY A 120 -2.84 -12.36 -2.21
CA GLY A 120 -3.69 -12.91 -3.28
C GLY A 120 -3.14 -14.20 -3.85
N PRO A 121 -3.98 -15.01 -4.51
CA PRO A 121 -3.57 -16.30 -5.08
C PRO A 121 -2.80 -16.18 -6.41
N GLN A 122 -2.72 -14.98 -6.99
CA GLN A 122 -2.15 -14.79 -8.32
C GLN A 122 -0.60 -14.82 -8.27
N PRO A 123 0.06 -15.43 -9.28
CA PRO A 123 1.53 -15.54 -9.30
C PRO A 123 2.26 -14.18 -9.28
N PHE A 124 1.66 -13.16 -9.87
CA PHE A 124 2.27 -11.82 -9.93
C PHE A 124 2.30 -11.09 -8.58
N MET A 125 1.67 -11.61 -7.53
CA MET A 125 1.68 -10.97 -6.21
C MET A 125 3.10 -10.81 -5.63
N THR A 126 4.01 -11.74 -5.93
CA THR A 126 5.41 -11.66 -5.52
C THR A 126 6.31 -10.92 -6.53
N VAL A 127 5.81 -10.66 -7.74
CA VAL A 127 6.49 -9.87 -8.77
C VAL A 127 6.29 -8.38 -8.50
N ALA A 128 5.04 -7.95 -8.31
CA ALA A 128 4.73 -6.56 -7.96
C ALA A 128 5.52 -6.13 -6.71
N PRO A 129 6.29 -5.02 -6.75
CA PRO A 129 7.16 -4.61 -5.65
C PRO A 129 6.39 -4.23 -4.38
N VAL A 130 5.14 -3.80 -4.52
CA VAL A 130 4.28 -3.33 -3.42
C VAL A 130 2.88 -3.90 -3.58
N CYS A 131 2.23 -4.21 -2.46
CA CYS A 131 0.80 -4.52 -2.42
C CYS A 131 0.11 -3.71 -1.32
N PHE A 132 -0.92 -2.95 -1.68
CA PHE A 132 -1.79 -2.29 -0.71
C PHE A 132 -2.83 -3.27 -0.18
N ILE A 133 -3.12 -3.18 1.12
CA ILE A 133 -4.12 -3.97 1.82
C ILE A 133 -5.10 -3.00 2.46
N TYR A 134 -6.34 -3.04 2.02
CA TYR A 134 -7.39 -2.15 2.51
C TYR A 134 -8.12 -2.85 3.65
N VAL A 135 -8.08 -2.23 4.83
CA VAL A 135 -8.65 -2.77 6.07
C VAL A 135 -9.67 -1.79 6.62
N ALA A 136 -10.84 -2.28 7.00
CA ALA A 136 -11.87 -1.52 7.71
C ALA A 136 -11.76 -1.75 9.22
N ASN A 137 -11.82 -0.69 10.00
CA ASN A 137 -11.94 -0.72 11.46
C ASN A 137 -13.39 -0.39 11.85
N HIS A 138 -14.23 -1.39 12.06
CA HIS A 138 -15.64 -1.24 12.37
C HIS A 138 -15.92 -0.63 13.75
N ASP A 139 -14.93 -0.49 14.63
CA ASP A 139 -15.08 0.22 15.90
C ASP A 139 -15.33 1.72 15.69
N LYS A 140 -14.92 2.27 14.54
CA LYS A 140 -15.14 3.68 14.19
C LYS A 140 -16.53 3.99 13.63
N GLU A 141 -17.32 2.97 13.33
CA GLU A 141 -18.65 3.07 12.72
C GLU A 141 -19.77 2.98 13.77
N GLY A 142 -19.63 3.70 14.88
CA GLY A 142 -20.45 3.55 16.06
C GLY A 142 -21.94 3.88 15.92
N ARG A 143 -22.37 4.47 14.79
CA ARG A 143 -23.79 4.75 14.51
C ARG A 143 -24.52 3.61 13.80
N ILE A 144 -23.80 2.62 13.30
CA ILE A 144 -24.34 1.45 12.63
C ILE A 144 -24.05 0.22 13.49
N SER A 145 -25.09 -0.52 13.85
CA SER A 145 -24.96 -1.77 14.60
C SER A 145 -24.92 -3.00 13.68
N ASP A 146 -25.54 -2.90 12.50
CA ASP A 146 -25.62 -4.00 11.54
C ASP A 146 -24.26 -4.25 10.86
N PRO A 147 -23.66 -5.45 11.03
CA PRO A 147 -22.38 -5.80 10.42
C PRO A 147 -22.39 -5.79 8.89
N GLU A 148 -23.51 -6.14 8.25
CA GLU A 148 -23.63 -6.17 6.79
C GLU A 148 -23.61 -4.74 6.23
N GLN A 149 -24.31 -3.80 6.88
CA GLN A 149 -24.28 -2.40 6.50
C GLN A 149 -22.88 -1.81 6.69
N LYS A 150 -22.17 -2.13 7.79
CA LYS A 150 -20.78 -1.71 7.99
C LYS A 150 -19.89 -2.20 6.85
N LEU A 151 -20.01 -3.48 6.49
CA LEU A 151 -19.22 -4.04 5.40
C LEU A 151 -19.56 -3.40 4.05
N LEU A 152 -20.83 -3.08 3.80
CA LEU A 152 -21.27 -2.38 2.58
C LEU A 152 -20.59 -1.02 2.45
N TYR A 153 -20.60 -0.18 3.50
CA TYR A 153 -19.92 1.10 3.50
C TYR A 153 -18.41 0.96 3.35
N SER A 154 -17.79 0.02 4.07
CA SER A 154 -16.35 -0.23 3.97
C SER A 154 -15.93 -0.65 2.55
N ASN A 155 -16.75 -1.44 1.84
CA ASN A 155 -16.49 -1.79 0.44
C ASN A 155 -16.52 -0.55 -0.47
N HIS A 156 -17.48 0.38 -0.27
CA HIS A 156 -17.54 1.62 -1.03
C HIS A 156 -16.31 2.50 -0.76
N HIS A 157 -15.96 2.68 0.52
CA HIS A 157 -14.83 3.53 0.91
C HIS A 157 -13.48 2.96 0.43
N ALA A 158 -13.31 1.64 0.50
CA ALA A 158 -12.16 0.98 -0.10
C ALA A 158 -12.11 1.18 -1.62
N GLY A 159 -13.27 1.17 -2.30
CA GLY A 159 -13.38 1.48 -3.74
C GLY A 159 -12.89 2.88 -4.09
N TYR A 160 -13.22 3.89 -3.28
CA TYR A 160 -12.72 5.25 -3.48
C TYR A 160 -11.20 5.32 -3.35
N MET A 161 -10.63 4.66 -2.33
CA MET A 161 -9.18 4.58 -2.14
C MET A 161 -8.49 3.92 -3.34
N ALA A 162 -9.02 2.77 -3.78
CA ALA A 162 -8.43 2.01 -4.89
C ALA A 162 -8.51 2.77 -6.22
N GLN A 163 -9.60 3.49 -6.46
CA GLN A 163 -9.72 4.31 -7.67
C GLN A 163 -8.68 5.44 -7.69
N ASN A 164 -8.43 6.10 -6.56
CA ASN A 164 -7.36 7.09 -6.48
C ASN A 164 -5.99 6.47 -6.84
N VAL A 165 -5.70 5.25 -6.34
CA VAL A 165 -4.47 4.52 -6.69
C VAL A 165 -4.42 4.21 -8.19
N TYR A 166 -5.53 3.77 -8.80
CA TYR A 166 -5.60 3.55 -10.24
C TYR A 166 -5.28 4.82 -11.04
N LEU A 167 -5.78 5.98 -10.60
CA LEU A 167 -5.52 7.26 -11.29
C LEU A 167 -4.05 7.69 -11.16
N VAL A 168 -3.43 7.50 -9.98
CA VAL A 168 -1.98 7.76 -9.82
C VAL A 168 -1.16 6.79 -10.67
N CYS A 169 -1.56 5.52 -10.75
CA CYS A 169 -0.89 4.54 -11.62
C CYS A 169 -1.01 4.93 -13.10
N ALA A 170 -2.15 5.45 -13.54
CA ALA A 170 -2.31 5.97 -14.90
C ALA A 170 -1.42 7.21 -15.15
N ALA A 171 -1.36 8.13 -14.18
CA ALA A 171 -0.50 9.31 -14.26
C ALA A 171 0.98 8.97 -14.40
N LYS A 172 1.43 7.90 -13.73
CA LYS A 172 2.84 7.47 -13.64
C LYS A 172 3.18 6.26 -14.53
N ASP A 173 2.27 5.85 -15.40
CA ASP A 173 2.40 4.69 -16.28
C ASP A 173 2.74 3.37 -15.54
N MET A 174 2.07 3.16 -14.43
CA MET A 174 2.23 1.98 -13.57
C MET A 174 1.14 0.94 -13.82
N ALA A 175 1.44 -0.32 -13.46
CA ALA A 175 0.51 -1.43 -13.43
C ALA A 175 -0.16 -1.53 -12.06
N THR A 176 -1.46 -1.84 -12.04
CA THR A 176 -2.21 -2.16 -10.81
C THR A 176 -3.51 -2.89 -11.11
N VAL A 177 -3.98 -3.66 -10.12
CA VAL A 177 -5.26 -4.37 -10.16
C VAL A 177 -5.79 -4.61 -8.74
N THR A 178 -7.08 -4.46 -8.51
CA THR A 178 -7.71 -4.87 -7.23
C THR A 178 -7.94 -6.40 -7.20
N ILE A 179 -7.61 -7.03 -6.08
CA ILE A 179 -7.73 -8.48 -5.86
C ILE A 179 -8.79 -8.74 -4.79
N GLY A 180 -9.98 -9.15 -5.21
CA GLY A 180 -11.07 -9.55 -4.31
C GLY A 180 -10.97 -11.00 -3.81
N SER A 181 -10.20 -11.85 -4.51
CA SER A 181 -10.03 -13.28 -4.20
C SER A 181 -9.00 -13.57 -3.09
N VAL A 182 -8.57 -12.55 -2.34
CA VAL A 182 -7.68 -12.72 -1.19
C VAL A 182 -8.34 -13.53 -0.08
N ASN A 183 -7.59 -14.43 0.56
CA ASN A 183 -8.03 -15.09 1.80
C ASN A 183 -7.95 -14.06 2.96
N ARG A 184 -9.07 -13.41 3.23
CA ARG A 184 -9.16 -12.28 4.18
C ARG A 184 -8.79 -12.68 5.61
N GLU A 185 -9.26 -13.84 6.05
CA GLU A 185 -8.99 -14.34 7.41
C GLU A 185 -7.53 -14.71 7.60
N ALA A 186 -6.93 -15.40 6.63
CA ALA A 186 -5.52 -15.76 6.69
C ALA A 186 -4.64 -14.50 6.71
N LEU A 187 -4.92 -13.52 5.83
CA LEU A 187 -4.17 -12.27 5.78
C LEU A 187 -4.35 -11.44 7.07
N ALA A 188 -5.57 -11.38 7.62
CA ALA A 188 -5.82 -10.72 8.90
C ALA A 188 -5.01 -11.31 10.04
N LYS A 189 -4.89 -12.66 10.11
CA LYS A 189 -4.04 -13.38 11.08
C LYS A 189 -2.55 -13.07 10.86
N VAL A 190 -2.10 -13.02 9.61
CA VAL A 190 -0.70 -12.67 9.25
C VAL A 190 -0.36 -11.26 9.74
N ILE A 191 -1.22 -10.29 9.54
CA ILE A 191 -1.04 -8.90 9.98
C ILE A 191 -1.18 -8.79 11.51
N GLY A 192 -1.97 -9.65 12.15
CA GLY A 192 -2.34 -9.55 13.56
C GLY A 192 -3.42 -8.49 13.79
N LEU A 193 -4.44 -8.46 12.93
CA LEU A 193 -5.51 -7.46 13.02
C LEU A 193 -6.35 -7.67 14.29
N PRO A 194 -6.80 -6.56 14.96
CA PRO A 194 -7.81 -6.62 16.02
C PRO A 194 -9.14 -7.23 15.54
N LYS A 195 -9.96 -7.74 16.46
CA LYS A 195 -11.20 -8.47 16.19
C LYS A 195 -12.18 -7.74 15.24
N ASN A 196 -12.31 -6.44 15.38
CA ASN A 196 -13.25 -5.63 14.58
C ASN A 196 -12.58 -4.95 13.37
N ASN A 197 -11.45 -5.50 12.92
CA ASN A 197 -10.76 -5.03 11.73
C ASN A 197 -10.81 -6.11 10.64
N PHE A 198 -11.27 -5.73 9.45
CA PHE A 198 -11.55 -6.66 8.35
C PHE A 198 -10.77 -6.27 7.10
N VAL A 199 -10.07 -7.24 6.50
CA VAL A 199 -9.49 -7.06 5.16
C VAL A 199 -10.63 -6.97 4.15
N ILE A 200 -10.66 -5.91 3.33
CA ILE A 200 -11.65 -5.73 2.27
C ILE A 200 -11.15 -6.36 0.97
N TYR A 201 -10.05 -5.90 0.45
CA TYR A 201 -9.32 -6.45 -0.69
C TYR A 201 -7.88 -5.94 -0.70
N THR A 202 -7.10 -6.38 -1.71
CA THR A 202 -5.72 -5.96 -1.89
C THR A 202 -5.51 -5.37 -3.27
N GLN A 203 -4.39 -4.66 -3.48
CA GLN A 203 -4.06 -4.02 -4.75
C GLN A 203 -2.54 -4.02 -4.94
N PRO A 204 -1.98 -4.97 -5.74
CA PRO A 204 -0.59 -4.93 -6.14
C PRO A 204 -0.32 -3.76 -7.08
N ILE A 205 0.86 -3.15 -6.94
CA ILE A 205 1.29 -1.96 -7.67
C ILE A 205 2.75 -2.13 -8.06
N GLY A 206 3.08 -1.74 -9.28
CA GLY A 206 4.45 -1.77 -9.80
C GLY A 206 4.55 -1.08 -11.15
N TYR A 207 5.73 -1.05 -11.73
CA TYR A 207 5.88 -0.61 -13.12
C TYR A 207 5.33 -1.68 -14.07
N LYS A 208 4.87 -1.25 -15.23
CA LYS A 208 4.52 -2.16 -16.34
C LYS A 208 5.80 -2.84 -16.87
N LYS A 209 5.67 -4.12 -17.21
CA LYS A 209 6.72 -4.88 -17.90
C LYS A 209 6.76 -4.54 -19.38
#